data_434f36516747bd52a114ff65c1878f87
#
_entry.id   434f36516747bd52a114ff65c1878f87
#
_cell.length_a   1.000
_cell.length_b   1.000
_cell.length_c   1.000
_cell.angle_alpha   90.00
_cell.angle_beta   90.00
_cell.angle_gamma   90.00
#
_symmetry.space_group_name_H-M   'P 1'
#
loop_
_entity.id
_entity.type
_entity.pdbx_description
1 polymer ?
#
loop_
_entity_poly.entity_id
_entity_poly.type
_entity_poly.pdbx_seq_one_letter_code
_entity_poly.pdbx_strand_id
1 'polypeptide(L)'
;MQLPCFELRSDALRMLSFVTALLLLSVANSYASDDLILKPTQVAPHTYFVQGLPEMSSSKNQNFISNAGFVITPKGVVVVDALGSPVLAKKLISEIKKITPQKIVAVIVTHYHADHVYGLQEFKKLGTKIYAQGEGRGYISSETARQRLIASRTDFAPWVNSSTNLISADVWIDQNFTLTVGGVSFKIGRVGPAHAPEDLIIYVPSEKVLFAGDLVFRGRIPFVGNADSKGWLQALNEIESLNPTIVIPGHGTHSINPIEDIRFTREYLRYLRQSMAKSAIDMDPFEDAYQQADWSEYEGMPLFRAANRMNAYNVYLSIQAE
;
A
#
# COMPACT_ATOMS: atom_id res chain seq x y z
N MET A 1 38.60 -20.59 -77.59
CA MET A 1 38.77 -19.36 -76.81
C MET A 1 37.75 -19.43 -75.66
N GLN A 2 38.21 -20.01 -74.53
CA GLN A 2 37.35 -20.25 -73.35
C GLN A 2 37.52 -19.08 -72.36
N LEU A 3 36.44 -18.55 -71.90
CA LEU A 3 36.38 -17.54 -70.83
C LEU A 3 36.26 -18.25 -69.54
N PRO A 4 36.96 -17.79 -68.41
CA PRO A 4 36.91 -18.43 -67.15
C PRO A 4 35.67 -18.04 -66.34
N CYS A 5 35.05 -19.02 -65.65
CA CYS A 5 34.05 -18.87 -64.67
C CYS A 5 34.68 -18.27 -63.38
N PHE A 6 34.09 -17.17 -62.87
CA PHE A 6 34.42 -16.63 -61.57
C PHE A 6 33.51 -17.26 -60.50
N GLU A 7 34.09 -18.07 -59.64
CA GLU A 7 33.45 -18.52 -58.41
C GLU A 7 33.37 -17.33 -57.40
N LEU A 8 32.19 -16.86 -57.09
CA LEU A 8 31.95 -15.93 -56.00
C LEU A 8 31.97 -16.67 -54.68
N ARG A 9 32.94 -16.29 -53.88
CA ARG A 9 33.28 -16.92 -52.58
C ARG A 9 32.11 -16.85 -51.58
N SER A 10 31.86 -17.97 -50.93
CA SER A 10 30.88 -18.22 -49.83
C SER A 10 31.18 -17.51 -48.51
N ASP A 11 32.22 -16.68 -48.44
CA ASP A 11 32.69 -16.07 -47.18
C ASP A 11 31.92 -14.79 -46.80
N ALA A 12 31.31 -14.10 -47.77
CA ALA A 12 30.52 -12.89 -47.50
C ALA A 12 29.17 -13.18 -46.80
N LEU A 13 28.58 -14.36 -47.09
CA LEU A 13 27.30 -14.74 -46.44
C LEU A 13 27.47 -15.21 -44.99
N ARG A 14 28.66 -15.75 -44.64
CA ARG A 14 28.95 -16.18 -43.25
C ARG A 14 29.25 -15.02 -42.32
N MET A 15 29.87 -13.94 -42.78
CA MET A 15 30.08 -12.73 -42.00
C MET A 15 28.78 -11.96 -41.72
N LEU A 16 27.83 -11.93 -42.66
CA LEU A 16 26.57 -11.24 -42.43
C LEU A 16 25.66 -11.94 -41.40
N SER A 17 25.73 -13.29 -41.33
CA SER A 17 24.99 -14.09 -40.33
C SER A 17 25.55 -13.94 -38.89
N PHE A 18 26.86 -13.69 -38.73
CA PHE A 18 27.47 -13.49 -37.43
C PHE A 18 27.20 -12.07 -36.88
N VAL A 19 27.13 -11.05 -37.71
CA VAL A 19 26.85 -9.67 -37.28
C VAL A 19 25.37 -9.51 -36.92
N THR A 20 24.43 -10.18 -37.60
CA THR A 20 23.00 -10.19 -37.22
C THR A 20 22.73 -10.98 -35.93
N ALA A 21 23.45 -12.05 -35.68
CA ALA A 21 23.34 -12.80 -34.42
C ALA A 21 23.89 -12.02 -33.20
N LEU A 22 24.97 -11.22 -33.37
CA LEU A 22 25.50 -10.36 -32.29
C LEU A 22 24.61 -9.14 -32.02
N LEU A 23 23.88 -8.62 -33.00
CA LEU A 23 22.95 -7.50 -32.81
C LEU A 23 21.61 -7.91 -32.18
N LEU A 24 21.24 -9.19 -32.25
CA LEU A 24 20.04 -9.72 -31.57
C LEU A 24 20.29 -10.09 -30.11
N LEU A 25 21.55 -10.22 -29.67
CA LEU A 25 21.93 -10.49 -28.28
C LEU A 25 22.13 -9.22 -27.45
N SER A 26 22.12 -8.04 -28.04
CA SER A 26 22.34 -6.76 -27.33
C SER A 26 21.06 -6.00 -26.95
N VAL A 27 19.86 -6.55 -27.18
CA VAL A 27 18.58 -5.98 -26.71
C VAL A 27 18.05 -6.72 -25.46
N ALA A 28 18.88 -7.58 -24.86
CA ALA A 28 18.56 -8.19 -23.58
C ALA A 28 18.91 -7.24 -22.44
N ASN A 29 17.92 -6.49 -22.02
CA ASN A 29 17.73 -5.96 -20.66
C ASN A 29 18.81 -5.06 -20.07
N SER A 30 18.74 -3.80 -20.40
CA SER A 30 19.14 -2.74 -19.47
C SER A 30 17.95 -2.27 -18.64
N TYR A 31 17.20 -3.19 -18.02
CA TYR A 31 16.45 -2.91 -16.81
C TYR A 31 17.38 -3.25 -15.63
N ALA A 32 18.44 -2.51 -15.48
CA ALA A 32 19.06 -2.34 -14.16
C ALA A 32 18.01 -1.54 -13.36
N SER A 33 17.10 -2.24 -12.69
CA SER A 33 16.28 -1.65 -11.64
C SER A 33 17.27 -1.13 -10.60
N ASP A 34 17.23 0.18 -10.33
CA ASP A 34 17.75 0.69 -9.07
C ASP A 34 17.13 -0.18 -7.98
N ASP A 35 17.93 -1.00 -7.31
CA ASP A 35 17.44 -1.97 -6.35
C ASP A 35 16.89 -1.19 -5.17
N LEU A 36 15.55 -0.99 -5.16
CA LEU A 36 14.88 -0.38 -4.03
C LEU A 36 15.28 -1.12 -2.76
N ILE A 37 15.99 -0.43 -1.88
CA ILE A 37 16.45 -0.98 -0.61
C ILE A 37 15.41 -0.67 0.45
N LEU A 38 14.80 -1.71 1.00
CA LEU A 38 13.96 -1.56 2.19
C LEU A 38 14.87 -1.45 3.41
N LYS A 39 14.68 -0.38 4.19
CA LYS A 39 15.43 -0.15 5.44
C LYS A 39 14.45 -0.18 6.60
N PRO A 40 14.36 -1.30 7.35
CA PRO A 40 13.56 -1.32 8.57
C PRO A 40 14.08 -0.31 9.59
N THR A 41 13.19 0.53 10.08
CA THR A 41 13.44 1.48 11.16
C THR A 41 12.84 0.91 12.43
N GLN A 42 13.65 0.78 13.48
CA GLN A 42 13.17 0.41 14.81
C GLN A 42 12.51 1.62 15.47
N VAL A 43 11.26 1.47 15.88
CA VAL A 43 10.47 2.55 16.51
C VAL A 43 10.19 2.29 17.99
N ALA A 44 10.25 1.03 18.41
CA ALA A 44 10.13 0.61 19.81
C ALA A 44 11.01 -0.65 20.03
N PRO A 45 11.20 -1.15 21.26
CA PRO A 45 12.14 -2.23 21.56
C PRO A 45 12.05 -3.45 20.66
N HIS A 46 10.83 -3.81 20.21
CA HIS A 46 10.60 -4.99 19.35
C HIS A 46 9.83 -4.66 18.06
N THR A 47 9.45 -3.39 17.86
CA THR A 47 8.63 -2.95 16.73
C THR A 47 9.47 -2.19 15.70
N TYR A 48 9.28 -2.58 14.45
CA TYR A 48 9.96 -2.04 13.26
C TYR A 48 8.95 -1.71 12.17
N PHE A 49 9.31 -0.81 11.26
CA PHE A 49 8.56 -0.60 10.02
C PHE A 49 9.49 -0.26 8.86
N VAL A 50 9.01 -0.44 7.64
CA VAL A 50 9.60 0.08 6.41
C VAL A 50 8.69 1.16 5.86
N GLN A 51 9.28 2.28 5.44
CA GLN A 51 8.54 3.43 4.94
C GLN A 51 8.47 3.39 3.42
N GLY A 52 7.26 3.44 2.87
CA GLY A 52 7.00 3.63 1.46
C GLY A 52 7.38 5.03 0.96
N LEU A 53 7.53 5.14 -0.35
CA LEU A 53 7.87 6.41 -1.00
C LEU A 53 6.66 7.36 -1.03
N PRO A 54 6.85 8.67 -0.80
CA PRO A 54 5.75 9.65 -0.81
C PRO A 54 5.37 10.04 -2.25
N GLU A 55 5.07 9.05 -3.07
CA GLU A 55 4.79 9.16 -4.50
C GLU A 55 3.46 8.49 -4.86
N MET A 56 2.96 8.73 -6.07
CA MET A 56 1.90 7.91 -6.66
C MET A 56 2.46 6.55 -7.07
N SER A 57 1.62 5.52 -7.00
CA SER A 57 1.97 4.17 -7.45
C SER A 57 2.45 4.17 -8.90
N SER A 58 3.53 3.46 -9.18
CA SER A 58 4.08 3.31 -10.52
C SER A 58 4.97 2.07 -10.64
N SER A 59 5.28 1.67 -11.88
CA SER A 59 6.31 0.66 -12.13
C SER A 59 7.70 1.13 -11.69
N LYS A 60 7.99 2.43 -11.76
CA LYS A 60 9.28 3.00 -11.36
C LYS A 60 9.58 2.78 -9.87
N ASN A 61 8.59 2.96 -9.01
CA ASN A 61 8.73 2.74 -7.57
C ASN A 61 8.29 1.33 -7.12
N GLN A 62 8.09 0.39 -8.03
CA GLN A 62 7.71 -1.00 -7.74
C GLN A 62 6.39 -1.13 -6.97
N ASN A 63 5.52 -0.09 -6.99
CA ASN A 63 4.36 0.08 -6.12
C ASN A 63 4.74 0.13 -4.62
N PHE A 64 5.93 0.66 -4.28
CA PHE A 64 6.39 0.85 -2.91
C PHE A 64 6.00 2.23 -2.39
N ILE A 65 4.74 2.42 -2.08
CA ILE A 65 4.18 3.69 -1.59
C ILE A 65 3.60 3.57 -0.18
N SER A 66 3.22 2.38 0.25
CA SER A 66 2.69 2.09 1.59
C SER A 66 3.77 1.63 2.55
N ASN A 67 3.49 1.74 3.82
CA ASN A 67 4.29 1.17 4.89
C ASN A 67 3.93 -0.30 5.12
N ALA A 68 4.84 -1.05 5.68
CA ALA A 68 4.58 -2.32 6.36
C ALA A 68 5.40 -2.36 7.65
N GLY A 69 4.90 -3.05 8.66
CA GLY A 69 5.63 -3.15 9.90
C GLY A 69 5.75 -4.57 10.44
N PHE A 70 6.55 -4.75 11.46
CA PHE A 70 6.63 -6.04 12.15
C PHE A 70 7.03 -5.90 13.61
N VAL A 71 6.59 -6.87 14.39
CA VAL A 71 6.90 -6.98 15.83
C VAL A 71 7.56 -8.33 16.07
N ILE A 72 8.73 -8.30 16.71
CA ILE A 72 9.48 -9.49 17.09
C ILE A 72 8.98 -9.95 18.47
N THR A 73 8.56 -11.20 18.57
CA THR A 73 8.12 -11.80 19.82
C THR A 73 8.96 -13.03 20.16
N PRO A 74 8.94 -13.53 21.41
CA PRO A 74 9.66 -14.74 21.79
C PRO A 74 9.29 -16.00 20.98
N LYS A 75 8.13 -16.03 20.31
CA LYS A 75 7.64 -17.19 19.56
C LYS A 75 7.40 -16.94 18.07
N GLY A 76 7.91 -15.84 17.53
CA GLY A 76 7.82 -15.53 16.11
C GLY A 76 7.61 -14.05 15.83
N VAL A 77 7.62 -13.70 14.56
CA VAL A 77 7.40 -12.34 14.07
C VAL A 77 5.96 -12.22 13.59
N VAL A 78 5.29 -11.15 14.01
CA VAL A 78 4.00 -10.72 13.47
C VAL A 78 4.24 -9.54 12.55
N VAL A 79 3.80 -9.64 11.30
CA VAL A 79 3.90 -8.59 10.28
C VAL A 79 2.56 -7.89 10.14
N VAL A 80 2.58 -6.59 9.88
CA VAL A 80 1.39 -5.79 9.53
C VAL A 80 1.60 -5.29 8.12
N ASP A 81 0.69 -5.66 7.23
CA ASP A 81 0.69 -5.46 5.79
C ASP A 81 1.86 -6.12 5.03
N ALA A 82 1.70 -6.27 3.71
CA ALA A 82 2.59 -7.08 2.89
C ALA A 82 3.22 -6.33 1.71
N LEU A 83 3.03 -5.02 1.64
CA LEU A 83 3.49 -4.15 0.56
C LEU A 83 2.83 -4.44 -0.81
N GLY A 84 3.15 -3.59 -1.78
CA GLY A 84 2.46 -3.49 -3.07
C GLY A 84 2.93 -4.45 -4.16
N SER A 85 3.89 -5.33 -3.88
CA SER A 85 4.32 -6.34 -4.86
C SER A 85 4.99 -7.54 -4.20
N PRO A 86 4.98 -8.72 -4.88
CA PRO A 86 5.70 -9.91 -4.40
C PRO A 86 7.20 -9.69 -4.20
N VAL A 87 7.81 -8.84 -5.02
CA VAL A 87 9.25 -8.53 -4.91
C VAL A 87 9.53 -7.75 -3.63
N LEU A 88 8.71 -6.76 -3.31
CA LEU A 88 8.83 -5.98 -2.07
C LEU A 88 8.64 -6.86 -0.83
N ALA A 89 7.66 -7.76 -0.85
CA ALA A 89 7.44 -8.70 0.24
C ALA A 89 8.65 -9.64 0.44
N LYS A 90 9.27 -10.14 -0.62
CA LYS A 90 10.52 -10.93 -0.53
C LYS A 90 11.65 -10.13 0.10
N LYS A 91 11.79 -8.86 -0.28
CA LYS A 91 12.78 -7.94 0.32
C LYS A 91 12.48 -7.75 1.81
N LEU A 92 11.23 -7.47 2.20
CA LEU A 92 10.83 -7.34 3.61
C LEU A 92 11.14 -8.60 4.42
N ILE A 93 10.79 -9.78 3.91
CA ILE A 93 11.10 -11.06 4.54
C ILE A 93 12.61 -11.23 4.71
N SER A 94 13.40 -10.83 3.72
CA SER A 94 14.88 -10.88 3.79
C SER A 94 15.42 -9.94 4.88
N GLU A 95 14.90 -8.71 4.97
CA GLU A 95 15.32 -7.76 6.00
C GLU A 95 14.93 -8.24 7.41
N ILE A 96 13.75 -8.80 7.60
CA ILE A 96 13.33 -9.40 8.87
C ILE A 96 14.32 -10.51 9.29
N LYS A 97 14.72 -11.39 8.35
CA LYS A 97 15.68 -12.48 8.62
C LYS A 97 17.08 -12.00 9.01
N LYS A 98 17.48 -10.80 8.59
CA LYS A 98 18.77 -10.19 9.02
C LYS A 98 18.71 -9.70 10.48
N ILE A 99 17.50 -9.29 10.94
CA ILE A 99 17.30 -8.72 12.28
C ILE A 99 17.04 -9.82 13.31
N THR A 100 16.33 -10.89 12.94
CA THR A 100 15.96 -11.96 13.86
C THR A 100 15.90 -13.34 13.16
N PRO A 101 16.32 -14.41 13.85
CA PRO A 101 16.17 -15.78 13.36
C PRO A 101 14.73 -16.32 13.54
N GLN A 102 13.83 -15.55 14.19
CA GLN A 102 12.46 -15.96 14.44
C GLN A 102 11.67 -16.13 13.15
N LYS A 103 10.79 -17.15 13.11
CA LYS A 103 9.89 -17.37 11.96
C LYS A 103 8.80 -16.30 11.93
N ILE A 104 8.40 -15.89 10.73
CA ILE A 104 7.20 -15.08 10.56
C ILE A 104 5.99 -16.00 10.71
N VAL A 105 5.16 -15.76 11.73
CA VAL A 105 4.05 -16.65 12.11
C VAL A 105 2.69 -16.09 11.73
N ALA A 106 2.58 -14.77 11.60
CA ALA A 106 1.34 -14.09 11.23
C ALA A 106 1.60 -12.88 10.35
N VAL A 107 0.66 -12.60 9.43
CA VAL A 107 0.46 -11.31 8.78
C VAL A 107 -0.93 -10.83 9.14
N ILE A 108 -1.05 -9.59 9.60
CA ILE A 108 -2.33 -8.92 9.83
C ILE A 108 -2.48 -7.85 8.76
N VAL A 109 -3.53 -7.95 7.95
CA VAL A 109 -3.85 -7.01 6.88
C VAL A 109 -4.70 -5.89 7.46
N THR A 110 -4.28 -4.64 7.28
CA THR A 110 -5.06 -3.48 7.71
C THR A 110 -6.31 -3.30 6.85
N HIS A 111 -6.15 -3.42 5.53
CA HIS A 111 -7.22 -3.39 4.53
C HIS A 111 -6.72 -3.93 3.18
N TYR A 112 -7.62 -4.18 2.22
CA TYR A 112 -7.30 -4.87 0.98
C TYR A 112 -6.92 -3.95 -0.20
N HIS A 113 -6.30 -2.79 0.02
CA HIS A 113 -5.73 -2.02 -1.08
C HIS A 113 -4.45 -2.68 -1.62
N ALA A 114 -4.21 -2.46 -2.91
CA ALA A 114 -3.18 -3.14 -3.70
C ALA A 114 -1.77 -3.03 -3.10
N ASP A 115 -1.42 -1.85 -2.61
CA ASP A 115 -0.13 -1.54 -2.04
C ASP A 115 0.10 -2.14 -0.63
N HIS A 116 -0.95 -2.66 0.00
CA HIS A 116 -0.88 -3.38 1.29
C HIS A 116 -0.90 -4.90 1.15
N VAL A 117 -1.44 -5.45 0.03
CA VAL A 117 -1.75 -6.89 -0.04
C VAL A 117 -1.10 -7.68 -1.16
N TYR A 118 -0.58 -7.05 -2.22
CA TYR A 118 -0.05 -7.83 -3.36
C TYR A 118 1.20 -8.65 -3.02
N GLY A 119 1.85 -8.39 -1.89
CA GLY A 119 2.94 -9.20 -1.37
C GLY A 119 2.52 -10.43 -0.58
N LEU A 120 1.24 -10.60 -0.19
CA LEU A 120 0.76 -11.67 0.71
C LEU A 120 1.13 -13.08 0.26
N GLN A 121 1.19 -13.33 -1.05
CA GLN A 121 1.56 -14.65 -1.59
C GLN A 121 2.94 -15.13 -1.12
N GLU A 122 3.89 -14.22 -0.85
CA GLU A 122 5.21 -14.60 -0.41
C GLU A 122 5.23 -15.06 1.07
N PHE A 123 4.41 -14.44 1.90
CA PHE A 123 4.18 -14.90 3.27
C PHE A 123 3.40 -16.21 3.30
N LYS A 124 2.40 -16.39 2.43
CA LYS A 124 1.66 -17.64 2.31
C LYS A 124 2.55 -18.83 1.97
N LYS A 125 3.56 -18.64 1.10
CA LYS A 125 4.57 -19.65 0.76
C LYS A 125 5.41 -20.11 1.97
N LEU A 126 5.54 -19.26 3.00
CA LEU A 126 6.25 -19.59 4.24
C LEU A 126 5.36 -20.35 5.24
N GLY A 127 4.10 -20.58 4.92
CA GLY A 127 3.11 -21.15 5.85
C GLY A 127 2.62 -20.16 6.92
N THR A 128 2.87 -18.86 6.70
CA THR A 128 2.44 -17.77 7.59
C THR A 128 0.93 -17.65 7.57
N LYS A 129 0.32 -17.48 8.73
CA LYS A 129 -1.14 -17.33 8.88
C LYS A 129 -1.55 -15.89 8.61
N ILE A 130 -2.53 -15.69 7.74
CA ILE A 130 -3.00 -14.38 7.32
C ILE A 130 -4.32 -14.06 8.03
N TYR A 131 -4.38 -12.89 8.66
CA TYR A 131 -5.54 -12.35 9.37
C TYR A 131 -6.04 -11.10 8.65
N ALA A 132 -7.35 -10.98 8.44
CA ALA A 132 -7.98 -9.79 7.86
C ALA A 132 -9.42 -9.65 8.36
N GLN A 133 -10.00 -8.47 8.18
CA GLN A 133 -11.38 -8.17 8.55
C GLN A 133 -12.38 -8.89 7.63
N GLY A 134 -13.50 -9.33 8.20
CA GLY A 134 -14.50 -10.17 7.55
C GLY A 134 -15.12 -9.62 6.28
N GLU A 135 -15.34 -8.31 6.18
CA GLU A 135 -15.87 -7.65 4.99
C GLU A 135 -14.94 -7.83 3.77
N GLY A 136 -13.64 -8.01 4.00
CA GLY A 136 -12.65 -8.30 2.96
C GLY A 136 -12.94 -9.60 2.18
N ARG A 137 -13.74 -10.54 2.72
CA ARG A 137 -14.18 -11.75 1.98
C ARG A 137 -14.91 -11.39 0.69
N GLY A 138 -15.82 -10.41 0.79
CA GLY A 138 -16.58 -9.93 -0.36
C GLY A 138 -15.70 -9.28 -1.40
N TYR A 139 -14.78 -8.42 -0.95
CA TYR A 139 -13.86 -7.72 -1.85
C TYR A 139 -12.92 -8.69 -2.57
N ILE A 140 -12.21 -9.56 -1.84
CA ILE A 140 -11.16 -10.42 -2.44
C ILE A 140 -11.71 -11.39 -3.50
N SER A 141 -12.99 -11.75 -3.40
CA SER A 141 -13.68 -12.60 -4.38
C SER A 141 -14.42 -11.82 -5.47
N SER A 142 -14.41 -10.49 -5.41
CA SER A 142 -15.17 -9.64 -6.32
C SER A 142 -14.53 -9.50 -7.71
N GLU A 143 -15.37 -9.18 -8.70
CA GLU A 143 -14.91 -8.78 -10.02
C GLU A 143 -14.06 -7.50 -9.97
N THR A 144 -14.40 -6.56 -9.08
CA THR A 144 -13.64 -5.33 -8.87
C THR A 144 -12.19 -5.61 -8.48
N ALA A 145 -11.95 -6.51 -7.50
CA ALA A 145 -10.61 -6.89 -7.09
C ALA A 145 -9.84 -7.58 -8.23
N ARG A 146 -10.52 -8.44 -9.01
CA ARG A 146 -9.93 -9.10 -10.17
C ARG A 146 -9.53 -8.11 -11.26
N GLN A 147 -10.40 -7.18 -11.62
CA GLN A 147 -10.12 -6.16 -12.63
C GLN A 147 -9.00 -5.21 -12.18
N ARG A 148 -8.97 -4.83 -10.89
CA ARG A 148 -7.88 -4.03 -10.34
C ARG A 148 -6.54 -4.75 -10.44
N LEU A 149 -6.48 -6.04 -10.15
CA LEU A 149 -5.25 -6.82 -10.32
C LEU A 149 -4.82 -6.91 -11.79
N ILE A 150 -5.77 -7.06 -12.73
CA ILE A 150 -5.48 -7.08 -14.16
C ILE A 150 -4.86 -5.74 -14.60
N ALA A 151 -5.45 -4.62 -14.21
CA ALA A 151 -4.91 -3.28 -14.49
C ALA A 151 -3.51 -3.13 -13.86
N SER A 152 -3.35 -3.51 -12.58
CA SER A 152 -2.07 -3.43 -11.87
C SER A 152 -0.95 -4.24 -12.52
N ARG A 153 -1.26 -5.35 -13.20
CA ARG A 153 -0.28 -6.13 -13.98
C ARG A 153 0.25 -5.37 -15.19
N THR A 154 -0.49 -4.38 -15.69
CA THR A 154 -0.03 -3.46 -16.74
C THR A 154 0.71 -2.28 -16.13
N ASP A 155 0.11 -1.64 -15.13
CA ASP A 155 0.59 -0.37 -14.56
C ASP A 155 1.88 -0.53 -13.76
N PHE A 156 2.07 -1.69 -13.13
CA PHE A 156 3.20 -1.97 -12.24
C PHE A 156 4.12 -3.09 -12.76
N ALA A 157 4.03 -3.41 -14.06
CA ALA A 157 4.97 -4.36 -14.67
C ALA A 157 6.43 -3.87 -14.51
N PRO A 158 7.40 -4.77 -14.31
CA PRO A 158 7.27 -6.23 -14.19
C PRO A 158 7.00 -6.72 -12.75
N TRP A 159 6.83 -5.84 -11.77
CA TRP A 159 6.79 -6.14 -10.33
C TRP A 159 5.48 -6.81 -9.90
N VAL A 160 4.37 -6.36 -10.47
CA VAL A 160 3.08 -7.03 -10.45
C VAL A 160 2.87 -7.63 -11.85
N ASN A 161 2.65 -8.94 -11.94
CA ASN A 161 2.63 -9.66 -13.22
C ASN A 161 1.66 -10.85 -13.17
N SER A 162 1.68 -11.70 -14.20
CA SER A 162 0.78 -12.86 -14.30
C SER A 162 0.91 -13.87 -13.14
N SER A 163 2.03 -13.88 -12.41
CA SER A 163 2.24 -14.72 -11.23
C SER A 163 1.75 -14.08 -9.91
N THR A 164 1.35 -12.81 -9.95
CA THR A 164 0.79 -12.13 -8.78
C THR A 164 -0.66 -12.55 -8.58
N ASN A 165 -1.00 -12.97 -7.36
CA ASN A 165 -2.32 -13.49 -7.02
C ASN A 165 -2.93 -12.72 -5.85
N LEU A 166 -4.26 -12.61 -5.87
CA LEU A 166 -5.04 -12.20 -4.71
C LEU A 166 -5.05 -13.33 -3.69
N ILE A 167 -4.70 -13.02 -2.45
CA ILE A 167 -4.59 -14.02 -1.37
C ILE A 167 -5.66 -13.74 -0.31
N SER A 168 -6.51 -14.73 -0.12
CA SER A 168 -7.52 -14.72 0.94
C SER A 168 -6.89 -14.92 2.32
N ALA A 169 -7.48 -14.32 3.34
CA ALA A 169 -7.07 -14.57 4.71
C ALA A 169 -7.38 -16.00 5.16
N ASP A 170 -6.59 -16.50 6.10
CA ASP A 170 -6.83 -17.78 6.79
C ASP A 170 -7.78 -17.62 7.98
N VAL A 171 -7.78 -16.42 8.56
CA VAL A 171 -8.63 -16.04 9.69
C VAL A 171 -9.28 -14.70 9.39
N TRP A 172 -10.60 -14.73 9.36
CA TRP A 172 -11.44 -13.56 9.19
C TRP A 172 -11.89 -13.03 10.55
N ILE A 173 -11.71 -11.75 10.77
CA ILE A 173 -12.01 -11.05 12.04
C ILE A 173 -13.33 -10.31 11.86
N ASP A 174 -14.38 -10.82 12.50
CA ASP A 174 -15.72 -10.25 12.40
C ASP A 174 -16.07 -9.32 13.58
N GLN A 175 -15.21 -9.27 14.63
CA GLN A 175 -15.34 -8.39 15.82
C GLN A 175 -13.93 -8.05 16.35
N ASN A 176 -13.84 -7.13 17.30
CA ASN A 176 -12.56 -6.82 17.95
C ASN A 176 -11.91 -8.11 18.48
N PHE A 177 -10.63 -8.27 18.19
CA PHE A 177 -9.91 -9.52 18.41
C PHE A 177 -8.54 -9.26 19.06
N THR A 178 -8.08 -10.16 19.89
CA THR A 178 -6.72 -10.11 20.42
C THR A 178 -5.95 -11.35 19.99
N LEU A 179 -4.92 -11.14 19.16
CA LEU A 179 -3.92 -12.15 18.85
C LEU A 179 -2.81 -12.09 19.90
N THR A 180 -2.44 -13.24 20.46
CA THR A 180 -1.29 -13.32 21.37
C THR A 180 -0.23 -14.24 20.79
N VAL A 181 0.99 -13.73 20.64
CA VAL A 181 2.16 -14.48 20.15
C VAL A 181 3.31 -14.29 21.13
N GLY A 182 3.82 -15.38 21.69
CA GLY A 182 4.94 -15.33 22.63
C GLY A 182 4.74 -14.43 23.86
N GLY A 183 3.49 -14.25 24.30
CA GLY A 183 3.13 -13.38 25.42
C GLY A 183 2.89 -11.91 25.02
N VAL A 184 3.17 -11.53 23.79
CA VAL A 184 2.85 -10.18 23.27
C VAL A 184 1.44 -10.17 22.72
N SER A 185 0.62 -9.21 23.16
CA SER A 185 -0.77 -9.03 22.72
C SER A 185 -0.85 -8.00 21.61
N PHE A 186 -1.58 -8.36 20.55
CA PHE A 186 -1.95 -7.50 19.44
C PHE A 186 -3.46 -7.28 19.52
N LYS A 187 -3.89 -6.10 19.98
CA LYS A 187 -5.30 -5.72 19.98
C LYS A 187 -5.69 -5.25 18.59
N ILE A 188 -6.53 -6.00 17.92
CA ILE A 188 -6.99 -5.75 16.58
C ILE A 188 -8.39 -5.17 16.67
N GLY A 189 -8.53 -3.89 16.33
CA GLY A 189 -9.80 -3.15 16.38
C GLY A 189 -10.40 -3.04 14.97
N ARG A 190 -11.69 -3.33 14.85
CA ARG A 190 -12.48 -2.99 13.66
C ARG A 190 -12.93 -1.54 13.77
N VAL A 191 -12.60 -0.74 12.80
CA VAL A 191 -12.89 0.71 12.76
C VAL A 191 -13.55 1.14 11.44
N GLY A 192 -13.68 0.24 10.49
CA GLY A 192 -14.39 0.48 9.23
C GLY A 192 -15.91 0.29 9.36
N PRO A 193 -16.69 0.81 8.38
CA PRO A 193 -16.20 1.46 7.16
C PRO A 193 -15.60 2.85 7.44
N ALA A 194 -14.43 3.12 6.90
CA ALA A 194 -13.72 4.39 7.02
C ALA A 194 -12.94 4.69 5.73
N HIS A 195 -11.59 4.51 5.68
CA HIS A 195 -10.83 4.59 4.44
C HIS A 195 -11.20 3.44 3.48
N ALA A 196 -11.40 2.25 4.04
CA ALA A 196 -11.95 1.09 3.36
C ALA A 196 -13.09 0.47 4.19
N PRO A 197 -13.98 -0.34 3.60
CA PRO A 197 -15.04 -1.02 4.35
C PRO A 197 -14.49 -1.93 5.46
N GLU A 198 -13.33 -2.53 5.23
CA GLU A 198 -12.71 -3.55 6.08
C GLU A 198 -11.50 -3.05 6.88
N ASP A 199 -11.46 -1.77 7.23
CA ASP A 199 -10.35 -1.21 7.99
C ASP A 199 -10.16 -1.85 9.37
N LEU A 200 -8.91 -2.23 9.65
CA LEU A 200 -8.41 -2.67 10.96
C LEU A 200 -7.29 -1.76 11.45
N ILE A 201 -7.24 -1.59 12.76
CA ILE A 201 -6.08 -1.05 13.46
C ILE A 201 -5.46 -2.14 14.32
N ILE A 202 -4.15 -2.09 14.51
CA ILE A 202 -3.42 -3.04 15.32
C ILE A 202 -2.64 -2.31 16.41
N TYR A 203 -3.08 -2.44 17.67
CA TYR A 203 -2.44 -1.83 18.81
C TYR A 203 -1.62 -2.84 19.60
N VAL A 204 -0.37 -2.50 19.89
CA VAL A 204 0.57 -3.28 20.71
C VAL A 204 0.72 -2.59 22.08
N PRO A 205 -0.08 -2.98 23.10
CA PRO A 205 -0.14 -2.25 24.38
C PRO A 205 1.18 -2.20 25.13
N SER A 206 1.99 -3.26 25.06
CA SER A 206 3.29 -3.34 25.74
C SER A 206 4.29 -2.28 25.29
N GLU A 207 4.14 -1.78 24.06
CA GLU A 207 5.01 -0.75 23.49
C GLU A 207 4.26 0.55 23.15
N LYS A 208 2.93 0.58 23.37
CA LYS A 208 2.04 1.68 23.00
C LYS A 208 2.18 2.10 21.54
N VAL A 209 2.46 1.14 20.66
CA VAL A 209 2.56 1.34 19.21
C VAL A 209 1.24 0.96 18.55
N LEU A 210 0.76 1.83 17.67
CA LEU A 210 -0.40 1.61 16.84
C LEU A 210 0.00 1.56 15.36
N PHE A 211 -0.37 0.50 14.66
CA PHE A 211 -0.42 0.47 13.21
C PHE A 211 -1.81 0.89 12.77
N ALA A 212 -1.89 2.03 12.11
CA ALA A 212 -3.16 2.68 11.80
C ALA A 212 -3.66 2.38 10.37
N GLY A 213 -2.86 1.73 9.52
CA GLY A 213 -3.19 1.62 8.10
C GLY A 213 -3.46 3.01 7.50
N ASP A 214 -4.31 3.07 6.50
CA ASP A 214 -4.64 4.29 5.77
C ASP A 214 -5.67 5.19 6.49
N LEU A 215 -5.88 4.94 7.79
CA LEU A 215 -6.65 5.86 8.62
C LEU A 215 -5.83 7.08 9.06
N VAL A 216 -4.50 6.98 9.06
CA VAL A 216 -3.60 8.10 9.34
C VAL A 216 -2.59 8.23 8.21
N PHE A 217 -2.50 9.44 7.66
CA PHE A 217 -1.51 9.83 6.67
C PHE A 217 -0.57 10.86 7.25
N ARG A 218 0.71 10.78 6.91
CA ARG A 218 1.69 11.74 7.40
C ARG A 218 2.58 12.27 6.28
N GLY A 219 2.73 13.60 6.26
CA GLY A 219 3.61 14.29 5.31
C GLY A 219 3.11 14.31 3.86
N ARG A 220 1.82 14.02 3.63
CA ARG A 220 1.15 14.07 2.33
C ARG A 220 -0.37 14.21 2.50
N ILE A 221 -1.05 14.58 1.42
CA ILE A 221 -2.52 14.55 1.37
C ILE A 221 -3.01 13.09 1.51
N PRO A 222 -3.99 12.81 2.37
CA PRO A 222 -4.68 11.53 2.42
C PRO A 222 -5.30 11.16 1.08
N PHE A 223 -5.38 9.87 0.79
CA PHE A 223 -6.14 9.35 -0.34
C PHE A 223 -7.51 8.91 0.15
N VAL A 224 -8.54 9.66 -0.23
CA VAL A 224 -9.90 9.40 0.25
C VAL A 224 -10.60 8.32 -0.60
N GLY A 225 -10.43 8.35 -1.93
CA GLY A 225 -11.07 7.35 -2.80
C GLY A 225 -12.57 7.26 -2.55
N ASN A 226 -13.09 6.05 -2.44
CA ASN A 226 -14.50 5.75 -2.14
C ASN A 226 -14.74 5.54 -0.63
N ALA A 227 -13.97 6.22 0.22
CA ALA A 227 -14.06 6.11 1.68
C ALA A 227 -15.43 6.59 2.21
N ASP A 228 -15.84 6.01 3.33
CA ASP A 228 -16.83 6.64 4.20
C ASP A 228 -16.15 7.72 5.04
N SER A 229 -16.13 8.95 4.53
CA SER A 229 -15.47 10.07 5.20
C SER A 229 -16.07 10.39 6.59
N LYS A 230 -17.34 10.06 6.82
CA LYS A 230 -18.03 10.25 8.10
C LYS A 230 -17.63 9.16 9.10
N GLY A 231 -17.64 7.89 8.68
CA GLY A 231 -17.13 6.78 9.47
C GLY A 231 -15.65 6.94 9.78
N TRP A 232 -14.87 7.46 8.84
CA TRP A 232 -13.44 7.73 9.06
C TRP A 232 -13.19 8.76 10.17
N LEU A 233 -13.99 9.83 10.23
CA LEU A 233 -13.92 10.78 11.33
C LEU A 233 -14.23 10.11 12.69
N GLN A 234 -15.13 9.12 12.74
CA GLN A 234 -15.40 8.33 13.94
C GLN A 234 -14.22 7.43 14.32
N ALA A 235 -13.66 6.71 13.31
CA ALA A 235 -12.48 5.87 13.49
C ALA A 235 -11.28 6.63 14.07
N LEU A 236 -11.05 7.88 13.65
CA LEU A 236 -9.98 8.72 14.20
C LEU A 236 -10.19 9.07 15.67
N ASN A 237 -11.44 9.16 16.17
CA ASN A 237 -11.72 9.34 17.60
C ASN A 237 -11.40 8.05 18.39
N GLU A 238 -11.70 6.88 17.83
CA GLU A 238 -11.35 5.61 18.45
C GLU A 238 -9.84 5.42 18.56
N ILE A 239 -9.11 5.75 17.48
CA ILE A 239 -7.64 5.72 17.45
C ILE A 239 -7.05 6.62 18.55
N GLU A 240 -7.55 7.85 18.67
CA GLU A 240 -7.08 8.81 19.66
C GLU A 240 -7.33 8.31 21.11
N SER A 241 -8.46 7.65 21.36
CA SER A 241 -8.82 7.09 22.66
C SER A 241 -7.87 5.99 23.16
N LEU A 242 -7.18 5.29 22.24
CA LEU A 242 -6.17 4.29 22.61
C LEU A 242 -4.90 4.92 23.21
N ASN A 243 -4.74 6.23 23.09
CA ASN A 243 -3.60 7.00 23.59
C ASN A 243 -2.24 6.36 23.22
N PRO A 244 -1.99 6.07 21.92
CA PRO A 244 -0.71 5.54 21.49
C PRO A 244 0.40 6.58 21.67
N THR A 245 1.63 6.12 21.94
CA THR A 245 2.80 7.00 21.98
C THR A 245 3.51 7.03 20.62
N ILE A 246 3.29 6.00 19.80
CA ILE A 246 3.83 5.89 18.44
C ILE A 246 2.70 5.42 17.52
N VAL A 247 2.55 6.10 16.38
CA VAL A 247 1.69 5.64 15.28
C VAL A 247 2.55 5.34 14.06
N ILE A 248 2.33 4.17 13.50
CA ILE A 248 2.83 3.80 12.17
C ILE A 248 1.64 3.96 11.22
N PRO A 249 1.63 5.02 10.38
CA PRO A 249 0.57 5.26 9.42
C PRO A 249 0.68 4.29 8.24
N GLY A 250 -0.34 4.22 7.40
CA GLY A 250 -0.25 3.49 6.14
C GLY A 250 0.73 4.11 5.15
N HIS A 251 0.86 5.44 5.20
CA HIS A 251 1.78 6.21 4.36
C HIS A 251 2.49 7.32 5.14
N GLY A 252 3.77 7.51 4.84
CA GLY A 252 4.63 8.51 5.47
C GLY A 252 5.43 7.96 6.64
N THR A 253 6.19 8.82 7.33
CA THR A 253 7.03 8.37 8.44
C THR A 253 6.19 8.07 9.69
N HIS A 254 6.72 7.24 10.58
CA HIS A 254 6.07 7.01 11.89
C HIS A 254 5.94 8.32 12.70
N SER A 255 4.93 8.39 13.54
CA SER A 255 4.65 9.53 14.40
C SER A 255 5.03 9.23 15.85
N ILE A 256 5.77 10.16 16.45
CA ILE A 256 6.01 10.23 17.91
C ILE A 256 5.14 11.32 18.56
N ASN A 257 4.33 12.00 17.77
CA ASN A 257 3.32 12.97 18.20
C ASN A 257 1.96 12.63 17.57
N PRO A 258 1.38 11.47 17.92
CA PRO A 258 0.21 10.91 17.25
C PRO A 258 -1.00 11.85 17.18
N ILE A 259 -1.23 12.65 18.21
CA ILE A 259 -2.38 13.56 18.30
C ILE A 259 -2.36 14.58 17.14
N GLU A 260 -1.20 15.12 16.80
CA GLU A 260 -1.09 16.10 15.70
C GLU A 260 -1.36 15.45 14.32
N ASP A 261 -0.82 14.27 14.08
CA ASP A 261 -1.00 13.57 12.80
C ASP A 261 -2.45 13.07 12.63
N ILE A 262 -3.07 12.57 13.70
CA ILE A 262 -4.49 12.21 13.73
C ILE A 262 -5.34 13.47 13.47
N ARG A 263 -4.99 14.59 14.11
CA ARG A 263 -5.67 15.88 13.93
C ARG A 263 -5.56 16.36 12.48
N PHE A 264 -4.37 16.30 11.86
CA PHE A 264 -4.17 16.69 10.48
C PHE A 264 -5.12 15.93 9.53
N THR A 265 -5.16 14.58 9.64
CA THR A 265 -6.07 13.76 8.82
C THR A 265 -7.54 14.13 9.08
N ARG A 266 -7.91 14.35 10.36
CA ARG A 266 -9.27 14.75 10.77
C ARG A 266 -9.68 16.09 10.17
N GLU A 267 -8.82 17.12 10.29
CA GLU A 267 -9.14 18.48 9.80
C GLU A 267 -9.22 18.50 8.26
N TYR A 268 -8.36 17.75 7.56
CA TYR A 268 -8.47 17.60 6.12
C TYR A 268 -9.81 16.97 5.70
N LEU A 269 -10.23 15.87 6.35
CA LEU A 269 -11.53 15.24 6.06
C LEU A 269 -12.72 16.17 6.40
N ARG A 270 -12.65 16.87 7.51
CA ARG A 270 -13.66 17.86 7.89
C ARG A 270 -13.76 18.96 6.87
N TYR A 271 -12.62 19.48 6.44
CA TYR A 271 -12.54 20.54 5.44
C TYR A 271 -13.14 20.11 4.11
N LEU A 272 -12.79 18.91 3.62
CA LEU A 272 -13.41 18.35 2.42
C LEU A 272 -14.95 18.30 2.54
N ARG A 273 -15.46 17.75 3.64
CA ARG A 273 -16.91 17.65 3.86
C ARG A 273 -17.57 19.03 3.94
N GLN A 274 -16.99 19.96 4.69
CA GLN A 274 -17.54 21.31 4.85
C GLN A 274 -17.55 22.09 3.53
N SER A 275 -16.46 22.03 2.78
CA SER A 275 -16.32 22.73 1.50
C SER A 275 -17.28 22.22 0.43
N MET A 276 -17.59 20.92 0.44
CA MET A 276 -18.47 20.31 -0.56
C MET A 276 -19.95 20.24 -0.14
N ALA A 277 -20.27 20.37 1.15
CA ALA A 277 -21.58 20.04 1.69
C ALA A 277 -22.73 20.85 1.05
N LYS A 278 -22.60 22.17 0.99
CA LYS A 278 -23.68 23.02 0.48
C LYS A 278 -24.01 22.66 -0.96
N SER A 279 -23.01 22.66 -1.84
CA SER A 279 -23.22 22.41 -3.27
C SER A 279 -23.67 20.96 -3.54
N ALA A 280 -23.22 19.99 -2.73
CA ALA A 280 -23.68 18.62 -2.84
C ALA A 280 -25.18 18.48 -2.51
N ILE A 281 -25.65 19.15 -1.45
CA ILE A 281 -27.06 19.14 -1.03
C ILE A 281 -27.93 19.89 -2.03
N ASP A 282 -27.48 21.06 -2.49
CA ASP A 282 -28.21 21.91 -3.44
C ASP A 282 -28.13 21.38 -4.89
N MET A 283 -27.36 20.31 -5.14
CA MET A 283 -27.07 19.74 -6.47
C MET A 283 -26.41 20.75 -7.43
N ASP A 284 -25.67 21.71 -6.89
CA ASP A 284 -24.86 22.63 -7.67
C ASP A 284 -23.68 21.89 -8.33
N PRO A 285 -23.12 22.36 -9.45
CA PRO A 285 -22.00 21.71 -10.09
C PRO A 285 -20.79 21.56 -9.15
N PHE A 286 -20.20 20.37 -9.10
CA PHE A 286 -19.01 20.12 -8.30
C PHE A 286 -17.86 21.10 -8.59
N GLU A 287 -17.69 21.46 -9.86
CA GLU A 287 -16.61 22.34 -10.28
C GLU A 287 -16.68 23.72 -9.61
N ASP A 288 -17.88 24.25 -9.46
CA ASP A 288 -18.12 25.54 -8.81
C ASP A 288 -17.76 25.44 -7.31
N ALA A 289 -18.17 24.35 -6.65
CA ALA A 289 -17.82 24.09 -5.25
C ALA A 289 -16.31 23.99 -5.05
N TYR A 290 -15.63 23.24 -5.93
CA TYR A 290 -14.20 23.02 -5.84
C TYR A 290 -13.37 24.30 -6.06
N GLN A 291 -13.81 25.15 -6.99
CA GLN A 291 -13.15 26.46 -7.28
C GLN A 291 -13.38 27.49 -6.19
N GLN A 292 -14.50 27.44 -5.48
CA GLN A 292 -14.82 28.36 -4.38
C GLN A 292 -14.10 27.99 -3.06
N ALA A 293 -13.64 26.75 -2.94
CA ALA A 293 -12.93 26.29 -1.74
C ALA A 293 -11.52 26.86 -1.66
N ASP A 294 -11.11 27.28 -0.47
CA ASP A 294 -9.75 27.78 -0.21
C ASP A 294 -8.82 26.60 0.12
N TRP A 295 -7.96 26.25 -0.81
CA TRP A 295 -7.01 25.15 -0.66
C TRP A 295 -5.64 25.57 -0.14
N SER A 296 -5.46 26.83 0.27
CA SER A 296 -4.15 27.41 0.66
C SER A 296 -3.42 26.64 1.76
N GLU A 297 -4.16 26.02 2.69
CA GLU A 297 -3.60 25.19 3.77
C GLU A 297 -3.00 23.87 3.24
N TYR A 298 -3.53 23.34 2.14
CA TYR A 298 -3.23 21.99 1.65
C TYR A 298 -2.45 21.96 0.33
N GLU A 299 -2.51 23.02 -0.48
CA GLU A 299 -1.96 23.05 -1.85
C GLU A 299 -0.46 22.81 -1.93
N GLY A 300 0.29 23.17 -0.87
CA GLY A 300 1.73 22.92 -0.74
C GLY A 300 2.09 21.48 -0.33
N MET A 301 1.11 20.65 0.05
CA MET A 301 1.37 19.31 0.53
C MET A 301 1.72 18.36 -0.63
N PRO A 302 2.62 17.38 -0.39
CA PRO A 302 2.87 16.31 -1.35
C PRO A 302 1.58 15.63 -1.80
N LEU A 303 1.48 15.34 -3.08
CA LEU A 303 0.35 14.71 -3.76
C LEU A 303 -0.95 15.51 -3.79
N PHE A 304 -0.95 16.79 -3.38
CA PHE A 304 -2.14 17.62 -3.46
C PHE A 304 -2.72 17.64 -4.88
N ARG A 305 -1.91 17.97 -5.88
CA ARG A 305 -2.35 18.04 -7.29
C ARG A 305 -2.85 16.71 -7.83
N ALA A 306 -2.33 15.59 -7.31
CA ALA A 306 -2.69 14.26 -7.77
C ALA A 306 -3.99 13.73 -7.13
N ALA A 307 -4.27 14.10 -5.87
CA ALA A 307 -5.33 13.48 -5.09
C ALA A 307 -6.48 14.42 -4.69
N ASN A 308 -6.20 15.70 -4.40
CA ASN A 308 -7.17 16.56 -3.72
C ASN A 308 -8.49 16.75 -4.48
N ARG A 309 -8.42 16.99 -5.80
CA ARG A 309 -9.64 17.19 -6.59
C ARG A 309 -10.51 15.93 -6.64
N MET A 310 -9.87 14.76 -6.75
CA MET A 310 -10.58 13.48 -6.71
C MET A 310 -11.16 13.20 -5.32
N ASN A 311 -10.41 13.49 -4.25
CA ASN A 311 -10.89 13.38 -2.88
C ASN A 311 -12.14 14.24 -2.65
N ALA A 312 -12.09 15.52 -3.06
CA ALA A 312 -13.22 16.44 -2.95
C ALA A 312 -14.43 15.94 -3.75
N TYR A 313 -14.21 15.44 -4.97
CA TYR A 313 -15.29 14.90 -5.81
C TYR A 313 -15.97 13.69 -5.18
N ASN A 314 -15.17 12.74 -4.65
CA ASN A 314 -15.73 11.56 -4.02
C ASN A 314 -16.51 11.91 -2.73
N VAL A 315 -16.01 12.87 -1.94
CA VAL A 315 -16.73 13.37 -0.77
C VAL A 315 -18.02 14.09 -1.18
N TYR A 316 -17.99 14.89 -2.25
CA TYR A 316 -19.17 15.54 -2.80
C TYR A 316 -20.25 14.50 -3.18
N LEU A 317 -19.88 13.45 -3.92
CA LEU A 317 -20.80 12.37 -4.29
C LEU A 317 -21.31 11.59 -3.08
N SER A 318 -20.47 11.35 -2.09
CA SER A 318 -20.82 10.67 -0.85
C SER A 318 -21.91 11.46 -0.07
N ILE A 319 -21.77 12.79 -0.02
CA ILE A 319 -22.76 13.64 0.65
C ILE A 319 -24.10 13.65 -0.10
N GLN A 320 -24.10 13.62 -1.44
CA GLN A 320 -25.33 13.51 -2.22
C GLN A 320 -26.09 12.19 -1.96
N ALA A 321 -25.39 11.15 -1.55
CA ALA A 321 -25.94 9.82 -1.28
C ALA A 321 -26.43 9.66 0.19
N GLU A 322 -26.13 10.60 1.10
CA GLU A 322 -26.55 10.59 2.50
C GLU A 322 -28.01 11.06 2.65
#